data_10b3a5977a9192024670ae5ac4a2d676
#
_entry.id   10b3a5977a9192024670ae5ac4a2d676
#
_cell.length_a   1.000
_cell.length_b   1.000
_cell.length_c   1.000
_cell.angle_alpha   90.00
_cell.angle_beta   90.00
_cell.angle_gamma   90.00
#
_symmetry.space_group_name_H-M   'P 1'
#
loop_
_entity.id
_entity.type
_entity.pdbx_description
1 polymer ?
#
loop_
_entity_poly.entity_id
_entity_poly.type
_entity_poly.pdbx_seq_one_letter_code
_entity_poly.pdbx_strand_id
1 'polypeptide(L)' 'LFTGTLVEYHDSGQLRVRATFKDGKENGLYEGYYENGQLHFRTTHKNGIPDGLWEGFYENGQLKERGNIKDLEQDGLWEY' A
#
# COMPACT_ATOMS: atom_id res chain seq x y z
N LEU A 1 -18.22 10.25 8.71
CA LEU A 1 -16.97 10.03 7.99
C LEU A 1 -16.82 8.56 7.64
N PHE A 2 -16.23 8.29 6.49
CA PHE A 2 -16.15 6.93 5.96
C PHE A 2 -15.23 6.05 6.81
N THR A 3 -15.74 4.86 7.15
CA THR A 3 -14.95 3.78 7.74
C THR A 3 -15.24 2.52 6.93
N GLY A 4 -14.19 1.85 6.48
CA GLY A 4 -14.32 0.65 5.68
C GLY A 4 -13.21 0.53 4.65
N THR A 5 -13.41 -0.32 3.66
CA THR A 5 -12.43 -0.56 2.60
C THR A 5 -12.90 0.07 1.30
N LEU A 6 -12.01 0.84 0.67
CA LEU A 6 -12.24 1.45 -0.63
C LEU A 6 -11.41 0.71 -1.66
N VAL A 7 -11.99 0.42 -2.82
CA VAL A 7 -11.27 -0.22 -3.92
C VAL A 7 -11.41 0.61 -5.19
N GLU A 8 -10.35 0.60 -5.99
CA GLU A 8 -10.33 1.22 -7.31
C GLU A 8 -9.81 0.21 -8.32
N TYR A 9 -10.23 0.35 -9.57
CA TYR A 9 -9.90 -0.60 -10.62
C TYR A 9 -9.17 0.09 -11.77
N HIS A 10 -8.27 -0.66 -12.42
CA HIS A 10 -7.71 -0.27 -13.70
C HIS A 10 -8.80 -0.26 -14.77
N ASP A 11 -8.55 0.42 -15.88
CA ASP A 11 -9.49 0.43 -17.00
C ASP A 11 -9.78 -0.99 -17.53
N SER A 12 -8.82 -1.90 -17.34
CA SER A 12 -8.96 -3.30 -17.74
C SER A 12 -9.92 -4.10 -16.84
N GLY A 13 -10.35 -3.51 -15.71
CA GLY A 13 -11.19 -4.20 -14.73
C GLY A 13 -10.42 -4.88 -13.61
N GLN A 14 -9.10 -4.91 -13.69
CA GLN A 14 -8.27 -5.47 -12.63
C GLN A 14 -8.19 -4.50 -11.45
N LEU A 15 -8.12 -5.06 -10.23
CA LEU A 15 -7.97 -4.25 -9.02
C LEU A 15 -6.68 -3.43 -9.09
N ARG A 16 -6.79 -2.13 -8.85
CA ARG A 16 -5.65 -1.22 -8.85
C ARG A 16 -5.20 -0.85 -7.44
N VAL A 17 -6.15 -0.49 -6.59
CA VAL A 17 -5.86 -0.03 -5.22
C VAL A 17 -6.91 -0.58 -4.28
N ARG A 18 -6.46 -1.00 -3.10
CA ARG A 18 -7.35 -1.31 -1.98
C ARG A 18 -6.81 -0.61 -0.73
N ALA A 19 -7.67 0.18 -0.11
CA ALA A 19 -7.28 0.98 1.04
C ALA A 19 -8.31 0.86 2.15
N THR A 20 -7.84 0.80 3.37
CA THR A 20 -8.70 0.75 4.56
C THR A 20 -8.75 2.13 5.20
N PHE A 21 -9.97 2.56 5.56
CA PHE A 21 -10.21 3.87 6.12
C PHE A 21 -10.87 3.76 7.48
N LYS A 22 -10.58 4.72 8.34
CA LYS A 22 -11.25 4.90 9.62
C LYS A 22 -11.49 6.38 9.84
N ASP A 23 -12.76 6.74 10.07
CA ASP A 23 -13.16 8.13 10.31
C ASP A 23 -12.65 9.09 9.24
N GLY A 24 -12.75 8.66 7.98
CA GLY A 24 -12.38 9.47 6.83
C GLY A 24 -10.90 9.50 6.49
N LYS A 25 -10.05 8.84 7.28
CA LYS A 25 -8.61 8.81 7.05
C LYS A 25 -8.14 7.40 6.75
N GLU A 26 -7.13 7.28 5.90
CA GLU A 26 -6.50 6.00 5.64
C GLU A 26 -5.92 5.45 6.95
N ASN A 27 -6.28 4.21 7.25
CA ASN A 27 -5.85 3.58 8.48
C ASN A 27 -5.86 2.07 8.29
N GLY A 28 -4.69 1.44 8.40
CA GLY A 28 -4.54 0.03 8.17
C GLY A 28 -3.90 -0.25 6.82
N LEU A 29 -4.26 -1.36 6.21
CA LEU A 29 -3.60 -1.86 5.00
C LEU A 29 -3.92 -1.00 3.78
N TYR A 30 -2.88 -0.73 2.99
CA TYR A 30 -2.96 0.00 1.73
C TYR A 30 -2.16 -0.77 0.70
N GLU A 31 -2.82 -1.21 -0.37
CA GLU A 31 -2.21 -2.06 -1.40
C GLU A 31 -2.48 -1.51 -2.78
N GLY A 32 -1.46 -1.56 -3.64
CA GLY A 32 -1.60 -1.23 -5.05
C GLY A 32 -1.19 -2.42 -5.91
N TYR A 33 -1.83 -2.55 -7.07
CA TYR A 33 -1.61 -3.67 -7.97
C TYR A 33 -1.30 -3.21 -9.38
N TYR A 34 -0.43 -3.96 -10.06
CA TYR A 34 -0.20 -3.77 -11.50
C TYR A 34 -1.40 -4.25 -12.29
N GLU A 35 -1.48 -3.85 -13.56
CA GLU A 35 -2.56 -4.29 -14.43
C GLU A 35 -2.58 -5.81 -14.65
N ASN A 36 -1.43 -6.47 -14.48
CA ASN A 36 -1.35 -7.93 -14.61
C ASN A 36 -1.85 -8.67 -13.36
N GLY A 37 -2.33 -7.93 -12.34
CA GLY A 37 -2.85 -8.52 -11.12
C GLY A 37 -1.82 -8.75 -10.03
N GLN A 38 -0.54 -8.55 -10.32
CA GLN A 38 0.52 -8.72 -9.33
C GLN A 38 0.55 -7.55 -8.37
N LEU A 39 0.89 -7.82 -7.12
CA LEU A 39 1.02 -6.77 -6.10
C LEU A 39 2.17 -5.83 -6.49
N HIS A 40 1.88 -4.53 -6.51
CA HIS A 40 2.86 -3.50 -6.81
C HIS A 40 3.53 -2.99 -5.53
N PHE A 41 2.71 -2.66 -4.54
CA PHE A 41 3.22 -2.25 -3.23
C PHE A 41 2.20 -2.59 -2.16
N ARG A 42 2.69 -2.70 -0.93
CA ARG A 42 1.84 -2.89 0.24
C ARG A 42 2.46 -2.14 1.41
N THR A 43 1.63 -1.40 2.13
CA THR A 43 2.06 -0.68 3.32
C THR A 43 0.88 -0.54 4.27
N THR A 44 1.13 0.06 5.43
CA THR A 44 0.07 0.41 6.36
C THR A 44 0.06 1.90 6.57
N HIS A 45 -1.12 2.42 6.86
CA HIS A 45 -1.33 3.82 7.20
C HIS A 45 -1.86 3.94 8.61
N LYS A 46 -1.54 5.04 9.25
CA LYS A 46 -2.07 5.39 10.57
C LYS A 46 -2.48 6.84 10.52
N ASN A 47 -3.79 7.10 10.64
CA ASN A 47 -4.35 8.44 10.60
C ASN A 47 -3.96 9.22 9.33
N GLY A 48 -3.97 8.53 8.20
CA GLY A 48 -3.68 9.14 6.90
C GLY A 48 -2.22 9.21 6.53
N ILE A 49 -1.32 8.76 7.40
CA ILE A 49 0.13 8.85 7.21
C ILE A 49 0.73 7.46 7.08
N PRO A 50 1.58 7.21 6.08
CA PRO A 50 2.27 5.92 5.99
C PRO A 50 3.08 5.67 7.26
N ASP A 51 2.88 4.50 7.86
CA ASP A 51 3.54 4.12 9.09
C ASP A 51 3.62 2.61 9.17
N GLY A 52 4.81 2.08 9.37
CA GLY A 52 5.04 0.66 9.49
C GLY A 52 5.76 0.08 8.28
N LEU A 53 5.48 -1.16 7.95
CA LEU A 53 6.18 -1.87 6.89
C LEU A 53 5.76 -1.37 5.51
N TRP A 54 6.75 -1.13 4.67
CA TRP A 54 6.58 -0.87 3.25
C TRP A 54 7.20 -2.02 2.47
N GLU A 55 6.48 -2.51 1.46
CA GLU A 55 7.00 -3.52 0.54
C GLU A 55 6.65 -3.10 -0.88
N GLY A 56 7.64 -3.13 -1.76
CA GLY A 56 7.43 -2.85 -3.18
C GLY A 56 7.86 -4.05 -4.01
N PHE A 57 7.17 -4.29 -5.12
CA PHE A 57 7.38 -5.46 -5.96
C PHE A 57 7.49 -5.06 -7.43
N TYR A 58 8.25 -5.86 -8.19
CA TYR A 58 8.30 -5.75 -9.64
C TYR A 58 7.07 -6.40 -10.26
N GLU A 59 6.83 -6.10 -11.54
CA GLU A 59 5.69 -6.67 -12.26
C GLU A 59 5.71 -8.20 -12.33
N ASN A 60 6.88 -8.81 -12.19
CA ASN A 60 7.02 -10.26 -12.18
C ASN A 60 6.77 -10.89 -10.80
N GLY A 61 6.42 -10.05 -9.80
CA GLY A 61 6.13 -10.52 -8.45
C GLY A 61 7.32 -10.58 -7.52
N GLN A 62 8.54 -10.32 -8.01
CA GLN A 62 9.72 -10.34 -7.16
C GLN A 62 9.81 -9.08 -6.30
N LEU A 63 10.33 -9.25 -5.09
CA LEU A 63 10.50 -8.13 -4.16
C LEU A 63 11.50 -7.12 -4.72
N LYS A 64 11.09 -5.85 -4.73
CA LYS A 64 11.94 -4.75 -5.17
C LYS A 64 12.59 -4.04 -3.99
N GLU A 65 11.80 -3.74 -2.98
CA GLU A 65 12.28 -3.06 -1.78
C GLU A 65 11.39 -3.39 -0.60
N ARG A 66 11.96 -3.31 0.59
CA ARG A 66 11.22 -3.53 1.83
C ARG A 66 11.91 -2.79 2.96
N GLY A 67 11.13 -2.18 3.82
CA GLY A 67 11.64 -1.48 4.98
C GLY A 67 10.52 -0.92 5.81
N ASN A 68 10.88 -0.16 6.83
CA ASN A 68 9.92 0.49 7.70
C ASN A 68 9.84 1.98 7.42
N ILE A 69 8.63 2.53 7.54
CA ILE A 69 8.38 3.96 7.44
C ILE A 69 7.81 4.41 8.77
N LYS A 70 8.32 5.51 9.29
CA LYS A 70 7.80 6.14 10.49
C LYS A 70 7.84 7.64 10.32
N ASP A 71 6.69 8.28 10.51
CA ASP A 71 6.55 9.74 10.38
C ASP A 71 7.04 10.23 9.01
N LEU A 72 6.71 9.49 7.93
CA LEU A 72 7.08 9.80 6.55
C LEU A 72 8.57 9.70 6.26
N GLU A 73 9.34 9.08 7.16
CA GLU A 73 10.76 8.86 6.98
C GLU A 73 11.07 7.37 7.01
N GLN A 74 12.11 6.98 6.26
CA GLN A 74 12.61 5.62 6.35
C GLN A 74 13.24 5.43 7.74
N ASP A 75 12.88 4.33 8.40
CA ASP A 75 13.37 4.01 9.72
C ASP A 75 13.94 2.60 9.68
N GLY A 76 15.19 2.45 10.11
CA GLY A 76 15.86 1.17 10.11
C GLY A 76 16.50 0.83 8.77
N LEU A 77 16.75 -0.44 8.55
CA LEU A 77 17.45 -0.93 7.36
C LEU A 77 16.44 -1.26 6.26
N TRP A 78 16.69 -0.72 5.07
CA TRP A 78 15.87 -1.01 3.89
C TRP A 78 16.59 -1.98 2.96
N GLU A 79 15.83 -2.86 2.33
CA GLU A 79 16.31 -3.81 1.33
C GLU A 79 15.78 -3.43 -0.05
N TYR A 80 16.69 -3.45 -1.02
CA TYR A 80 16.33 -3.14 -2.41
C TYR A 80 16.65 -4.32 -3.32
#